data_16f882fce5f6c64c22c493e6056ba88f
#
_entry.id   16f882fce5f6c64c22c493e6056ba88f
#
_cell.length_a   1.000
_cell.length_b   1.000
_cell.length_c   1.000
_cell.angle_alpha   90.00
_cell.angle_beta   90.00
_cell.angle_gamma   90.00
#
_symmetry.space_group_name_H-M   'P 1'
#
loop_
_entity.id
_entity.type
_entity.pdbx_description
1 polymer ?
#
loop_
_entity_poly.entity_id
_entity_poly.type
_entity_poly.pdbx_seq_one_letter_code
_entity_poly.pdbx_strand_id
1 'polypeptide(L)'
;MLANAPRPFNFDLGETADAIRDTVHAFAQEKIAPRAAEIDKTNQFPRDLWPEMGALGLHGMTVEEEYGGTGLGYLEHCIAVEEVSRASASVGLSYGAHSNLCVNQIRRNGNEAQKRKYLPGLISGEHVGALAMSEPGSGSDVVSMRTRADKKGDRYVLNGNKMWITNGPIAETLVVYAK
;
A
#
# COMPACT_ATOMS: atom_id res chain seq x y z
N MET A 1 -13.88 -11.45 -18.82
CA MET A 1 -14.22 -12.03 -17.50
C MET A 1 -13.67 -13.44 -17.46
N LEU A 2 -12.66 -13.69 -16.64
CA LEU A 2 -12.28 -15.07 -16.30
C LEU A 2 -13.39 -15.56 -15.38
N ALA A 3 -14.16 -16.54 -15.85
CA ALA A 3 -15.19 -17.19 -15.05
C ALA A 3 -14.56 -17.68 -13.73
N ASN A 4 -15.35 -17.67 -12.65
CA ASN A 4 -15.03 -18.27 -11.36
C ASN A 4 -14.74 -19.77 -11.53
N ALA A 5 -13.57 -20.11 -12.09
CA ALA A 5 -13.13 -21.49 -12.11
C ALA A 5 -12.82 -21.90 -10.65
N PRO A 6 -13.25 -23.11 -10.23
CA PRO A 6 -12.89 -23.62 -8.91
C PRO A 6 -11.37 -23.57 -8.78
N ARG A 7 -10.90 -23.05 -7.65
CA ARG A 7 -9.46 -22.90 -7.37
C ARG A 7 -8.82 -24.28 -7.41
N PRO A 8 -7.88 -24.57 -8.34
CA PRO A 8 -7.35 -25.92 -8.49
C PRO A 8 -6.38 -26.32 -7.34
N PHE A 9 -5.94 -25.33 -6.54
CA PHE A 9 -4.99 -25.56 -5.45
C PHE A 9 -5.45 -24.84 -4.18
N ASN A 10 -5.69 -25.61 -3.14
CA ASN A 10 -5.78 -25.11 -1.77
C ASN A 10 -4.52 -25.58 -1.03
N PHE A 11 -3.73 -24.62 -0.54
CA PHE A 11 -2.51 -24.91 0.25
C PHE A 11 -2.83 -25.14 1.73
N ASP A 12 -4.11 -25.16 2.11
CA ASP A 12 -4.58 -25.31 3.49
C ASP A 12 -3.86 -24.33 4.46
N LEU A 13 -3.98 -23.05 4.12
CA LEU A 13 -3.29 -21.96 4.85
C LEU A 13 -4.00 -21.60 6.18
N GLY A 14 -5.08 -22.29 6.49
CA GLY A 14 -5.86 -22.15 7.73
C GLY A 14 -7.05 -21.20 7.63
N GLU A 15 -7.94 -21.31 8.61
CA GLU A 15 -9.24 -20.61 8.63
C GLU A 15 -9.13 -19.09 8.52
N THR A 16 -8.13 -18.49 9.16
CA THR A 16 -7.91 -17.02 9.08
C THR A 16 -7.59 -16.58 7.65
N ALA A 17 -6.71 -17.31 6.97
CA ALA A 17 -6.33 -17.02 5.59
C ALA A 17 -7.54 -17.16 4.64
N ASP A 18 -8.35 -18.20 4.83
CA ASP A 18 -9.55 -18.42 4.02
C ASP A 18 -10.60 -17.33 4.28
N ALA A 19 -10.85 -16.96 5.54
CA ALA A 19 -11.79 -15.90 5.89
C ALA A 19 -11.39 -14.53 5.31
N ILE A 20 -10.09 -14.20 5.33
CA ILE A 20 -9.56 -12.98 4.70
C ILE A 20 -9.76 -13.04 3.20
N ARG A 21 -9.42 -14.17 2.57
CA ARG A 21 -9.59 -14.35 1.13
C ARG A 21 -11.05 -14.13 0.71
N ASP A 22 -11.98 -14.76 1.39
CA ASP A 22 -13.41 -14.67 1.07
C ASP A 22 -13.93 -13.24 1.27
N THR A 23 -13.56 -12.59 2.36
CA THR A 23 -13.95 -11.20 2.66
C THR A 23 -13.40 -10.22 1.61
N VAL A 24 -12.11 -10.31 1.32
CA VAL A 24 -11.46 -9.41 0.34
C VAL A 24 -11.94 -9.70 -1.07
N HIS A 25 -12.14 -10.97 -1.42
CA HIS A 25 -12.72 -11.36 -2.70
C HIS A 25 -14.12 -10.75 -2.90
N ALA A 26 -15.01 -10.88 -1.92
CA ALA A 26 -16.36 -10.32 -1.99
C ALA A 26 -16.33 -8.81 -2.19
N PHE A 27 -15.55 -8.09 -1.40
CA PHE A 27 -15.35 -6.65 -1.54
C PHE A 27 -14.80 -6.29 -2.91
N ALA A 28 -13.75 -6.97 -3.37
CA ALA A 28 -13.09 -6.69 -4.63
C ALA A 28 -14.03 -6.92 -5.84
N GLN A 29 -14.85 -7.98 -5.80
CA GLN A 29 -15.85 -8.24 -6.85
C GLN A 29 -17.00 -7.23 -6.84
N GLU A 30 -17.43 -6.77 -5.67
CA GLU A 30 -18.53 -5.81 -5.57
C GLU A 30 -18.08 -4.36 -5.90
N LYS A 31 -16.94 -3.93 -5.38
CA LYS A 31 -16.54 -2.51 -5.39
C LYS A 31 -15.47 -2.17 -6.44
N ILE A 32 -14.56 -3.11 -6.73
CA ILE A 32 -13.40 -2.83 -7.58
C ILE A 32 -13.62 -3.34 -9.02
N ALA A 33 -13.97 -4.61 -9.18
CA ALA A 33 -14.09 -5.25 -10.50
C ALA A 33 -15.01 -4.51 -11.48
N PRO A 34 -16.19 -3.99 -11.08
CA PRO A 34 -17.06 -3.25 -11.99
C PRO A 34 -16.45 -1.96 -12.53
N ARG A 35 -15.49 -1.39 -11.83
CA ARG A 35 -14.83 -0.11 -12.15
C ARG A 35 -13.46 -0.27 -12.81
N ALA A 36 -12.92 -1.49 -12.88
CA ALA A 36 -11.54 -1.74 -13.32
C ALA A 36 -11.25 -1.19 -14.71
N ALA A 37 -12.15 -1.42 -15.68
CA ALA A 37 -11.98 -0.93 -17.04
C ALA A 37 -12.02 0.61 -17.14
N GLU A 38 -12.85 1.27 -16.34
CA GLU A 38 -12.94 2.73 -16.31
C GLU A 38 -11.71 3.34 -15.64
N ILE A 39 -11.23 2.77 -14.53
CA ILE A 39 -10.01 3.19 -13.83
C ILE A 39 -8.80 3.08 -14.79
N ASP A 40 -8.69 1.97 -15.52
CA ASP A 40 -7.60 1.75 -16.48
C ASP A 40 -7.66 2.77 -17.63
N LYS A 41 -8.84 3.01 -18.19
CA LYS A 41 -9.05 3.94 -19.30
C LYS A 41 -8.77 5.41 -18.93
N THR A 42 -9.19 5.82 -17.73
CA THR A 42 -9.14 7.22 -17.31
C THR A 42 -7.88 7.58 -16.51
N ASN A 43 -7.14 6.58 -16.01
CA ASN A 43 -6.06 6.75 -15.05
C ASN A 43 -6.50 7.53 -13.78
N GLN A 44 -7.79 7.50 -13.44
CA GLN A 44 -8.30 8.17 -12.24
C GLN A 44 -8.13 7.26 -11.03
N PHE A 45 -7.42 7.77 -10.00
CA PHE A 45 -7.26 7.07 -8.75
C PHE A 45 -8.61 6.99 -8.00
N PRO A 46 -9.08 5.78 -7.64
CA PRO A 46 -10.38 5.59 -7.00
C PRO A 46 -10.30 5.90 -5.51
N ARG A 47 -10.19 7.19 -5.15
CA ARG A 47 -9.94 7.63 -3.78
C ARG A 47 -11.04 7.21 -2.78
N ASP A 48 -12.24 7.07 -3.24
CA ASP A 48 -13.39 6.60 -2.44
C ASP A 48 -13.24 5.16 -1.94
N LEU A 49 -12.47 4.32 -2.63
CA LEU A 49 -12.16 2.96 -2.18
C LEU A 49 -11.22 2.93 -0.96
N TRP A 50 -10.39 3.96 -0.78
CA TRP A 50 -9.36 3.95 0.27
C TRP A 50 -9.94 3.84 1.68
N PRO A 51 -10.89 4.69 2.11
CA PRO A 51 -11.52 4.52 3.42
C PRO A 51 -12.34 3.22 3.54
N GLU A 52 -12.96 2.71 2.45
CA GLU A 52 -13.64 1.41 2.48
C GLU A 52 -12.65 0.26 2.73
N MET A 53 -11.48 0.28 2.08
CA MET A 53 -10.40 -0.68 2.32
C MET A 53 -9.81 -0.53 3.72
N GLY A 54 -9.70 0.69 4.24
CA GLY A 54 -9.28 0.98 5.61
C GLY A 54 -10.25 0.39 6.64
N ALA A 55 -11.54 0.55 6.43
CA ALA A 55 -12.59 -0.01 7.30
C ALA A 55 -12.56 -1.54 7.35
N LEU A 56 -12.10 -2.20 6.29
CA LEU A 56 -11.83 -3.65 6.25
C LEU A 56 -10.49 -4.04 6.88
N GLY A 57 -9.69 -3.09 7.39
CA GLY A 57 -8.39 -3.34 7.98
C GLY A 57 -7.26 -3.62 6.98
N LEU A 58 -7.50 -3.48 5.68
CA LEU A 58 -6.55 -3.89 4.64
C LEU A 58 -5.25 -3.08 4.69
N HIS A 59 -5.33 -1.77 4.95
CA HIS A 59 -4.15 -0.90 4.96
C HIS A 59 -3.20 -1.15 6.12
N GLY A 60 -3.72 -1.67 7.25
CA GLY A 60 -2.97 -1.90 8.48
C GLY A 60 -2.78 -3.36 8.87
N MET A 61 -2.89 -4.32 7.93
CA MET A 61 -2.86 -5.75 8.25
C MET A 61 -1.62 -6.16 9.05
N THR A 62 -0.46 -5.66 8.70
CA THR A 62 0.80 -6.02 9.36
C THR A 62 1.18 -5.09 10.52
N VAL A 63 0.36 -4.11 10.84
CA VAL A 63 0.62 -3.12 11.89
C VAL A 63 0.00 -3.57 13.20
N GLU A 64 0.66 -3.29 14.30
CA GLU A 64 0.21 -3.58 15.65
C GLU A 64 -1.11 -2.85 15.99
N GLU A 65 -1.96 -3.48 16.79
CA GLU A 65 -3.29 -2.95 17.18
C GLU A 65 -3.20 -1.58 17.88
N GLU A 66 -2.14 -1.34 18.63
CA GLU A 66 -1.91 -0.06 19.33
C GLU A 66 -1.81 1.16 18.40
N TYR A 67 -1.52 0.94 17.10
CA TYR A 67 -1.51 1.97 16.06
C TYR A 67 -2.73 1.92 15.13
N GLY A 68 -3.70 1.06 15.44
CA GLY A 68 -4.92 0.87 14.65
C GLY A 68 -4.84 -0.23 13.58
N GLY A 69 -3.77 -1.03 13.58
CA GLY A 69 -3.63 -2.18 12.70
C GLY A 69 -4.35 -3.42 13.21
N THR A 70 -4.24 -4.53 12.47
CA THR A 70 -4.86 -5.81 12.84
C THR A 70 -3.87 -6.84 13.40
N GLY A 71 -2.57 -6.53 13.42
CA GLY A 71 -1.53 -7.39 13.97
C GLY A 71 -1.30 -8.70 13.23
N LEU A 72 -1.79 -8.82 11.99
CA LEU A 72 -1.63 -10.01 11.15
C LEU A 72 -0.25 -10.07 10.48
N GLY A 73 0.00 -11.16 9.74
CA GLY A 73 1.26 -11.39 9.06
C GLY A 73 1.29 -10.96 7.60
N TYR A 74 2.43 -11.24 6.97
CA TYR A 74 2.60 -10.97 5.54
C TYR A 74 1.83 -11.96 4.65
N LEU A 75 1.52 -13.16 5.13
CA LEU A 75 0.71 -14.12 4.40
C LEU A 75 -0.68 -13.54 4.13
N GLU A 76 -1.33 -13.03 5.16
CA GLU A 76 -2.64 -12.41 5.10
C GLU A 76 -2.65 -11.19 4.20
N HIS A 77 -1.60 -10.37 4.31
CA HIS A 77 -1.42 -9.22 3.42
C HIS A 77 -1.25 -9.64 1.95
N CYS A 78 -0.47 -10.70 1.66
CA CYS A 78 -0.33 -11.22 0.30
C CYS A 78 -1.65 -11.73 -0.28
N ILE A 79 -2.46 -12.42 0.53
CA ILE A 79 -3.79 -12.88 0.14
C ILE A 79 -4.69 -11.68 -0.21
N ALA A 80 -4.68 -10.64 0.61
CA ALA A 80 -5.45 -9.43 0.33
C ALA A 80 -4.99 -8.72 -0.96
N VAL A 81 -3.67 -8.60 -1.17
CA VAL A 81 -3.12 -8.02 -2.42
C VAL A 81 -3.51 -8.87 -3.62
N GLU A 82 -3.48 -10.20 -3.51
CA GLU A 82 -3.90 -11.12 -4.58
C GLU A 82 -5.36 -10.86 -4.99
N GLU A 83 -6.29 -10.85 -4.05
CA GLU A 83 -7.71 -10.69 -4.34
C GLU A 83 -8.06 -9.30 -4.90
N VAL A 84 -7.46 -8.23 -4.36
CA VAL A 84 -7.60 -6.87 -4.90
C VAL A 84 -7.03 -6.80 -6.32
N SER A 85 -5.85 -7.38 -6.57
CA SER A 85 -5.19 -7.35 -7.87
C SER A 85 -5.93 -8.16 -8.93
N ARG A 86 -6.61 -9.26 -8.54
CA ARG A 86 -7.48 -10.04 -9.44
C ARG A 86 -8.67 -9.23 -9.95
N ALA A 87 -9.18 -8.30 -9.17
CA ALA A 87 -10.24 -7.39 -9.57
C ALA A 87 -9.72 -6.22 -10.42
N SER A 88 -8.59 -5.62 -10.01
CA SER A 88 -7.90 -4.55 -10.74
C SER A 88 -6.43 -4.51 -10.38
N ALA A 89 -5.55 -4.78 -11.34
CA ALA A 89 -4.10 -4.77 -11.14
C ALA A 89 -3.59 -3.37 -10.74
N SER A 90 -4.18 -2.30 -11.27
CA SER A 90 -3.79 -0.92 -10.93
C SER A 90 -4.17 -0.55 -9.48
N VAL A 91 -5.35 -0.96 -9.03
CA VAL A 91 -5.75 -0.79 -7.62
C VAL A 91 -4.87 -1.63 -6.70
N GLY A 92 -4.57 -2.87 -7.07
CA GLY A 92 -3.67 -3.75 -6.32
C GLY A 92 -2.26 -3.20 -6.19
N LEU A 93 -1.71 -2.61 -7.27
CA LEU A 93 -0.41 -1.93 -7.24
C LEU A 93 -0.42 -0.74 -6.28
N SER A 94 -1.44 0.12 -6.38
CA SER A 94 -1.61 1.27 -5.50
C SER A 94 -1.78 0.85 -4.03
N TYR A 95 -2.54 -0.21 -3.77
CA TYR A 95 -2.73 -0.80 -2.45
C TYR A 95 -1.41 -1.32 -1.87
N GLY A 96 -0.65 -2.12 -2.64
CA GLY A 96 0.64 -2.65 -2.19
C GLY A 96 1.67 -1.55 -1.90
N ALA A 97 1.71 -0.50 -2.73
CA ALA A 97 2.58 0.66 -2.51
C ALA A 97 2.20 1.41 -1.22
N HIS A 98 0.92 1.56 -0.94
CA HIS A 98 0.43 2.18 0.28
C HIS A 98 0.71 1.33 1.52
N SER A 99 0.16 0.11 1.58
CA SER A 99 0.16 -0.73 2.79
C SER A 99 1.52 -1.33 3.10
N ASN A 100 2.26 -1.81 2.08
CA ASN A 100 3.55 -2.45 2.30
C ASN A 100 4.73 -1.49 2.17
N LEU A 101 4.76 -0.65 1.12
CA LEU A 101 5.93 0.21 0.89
C LEU A 101 5.93 1.48 1.76
N CYS A 102 4.77 2.03 2.14
CA CYS A 102 4.70 3.20 3.00
C CYS A 102 4.38 2.84 4.45
N VAL A 103 3.21 2.27 4.71
CA VAL A 103 2.74 1.94 6.07
C VAL A 103 3.73 1.04 6.80
N ASN A 104 4.12 -0.08 6.18
CA ASN A 104 5.03 -1.02 6.79
C ASN A 104 6.45 -0.45 7.00
N GLN A 105 6.92 0.46 6.13
CA GLN A 105 8.21 1.14 6.36
C GLN A 105 8.15 2.05 7.59
N ILE A 106 7.08 2.81 7.77
CA ILE A 106 6.89 3.65 8.96
C ILE A 106 6.77 2.76 10.20
N ARG A 107 5.98 1.67 10.13
CA ARG A 107 5.87 0.70 11.21
C ARG A 107 7.23 0.16 11.66
N ARG A 108 8.07 -0.27 10.71
CA ARG A 108 9.35 -0.94 11.00
C ARG A 108 10.47 0.01 11.40
N ASN A 109 10.51 1.19 10.84
CA ASN A 109 11.67 2.10 10.91
C ASN A 109 11.35 3.45 11.55
N GLY A 110 10.08 3.80 11.71
CA GLY A 110 9.65 5.02 12.37
C GLY A 110 9.89 4.96 13.89
N ASN A 111 10.22 6.10 14.49
CA ASN A 111 10.17 6.24 15.94
C ASN A 111 8.71 6.34 16.42
N GLU A 112 8.50 6.26 17.74
CA GLU A 112 7.15 6.25 18.34
C GLU A 112 6.31 7.47 17.93
N ALA A 113 6.90 8.66 17.93
CA ALA A 113 6.20 9.88 17.53
C ALA A 113 5.77 9.85 16.06
N GLN A 114 6.60 9.30 15.17
CA GLN A 114 6.28 9.13 13.76
C GLN A 114 5.17 8.11 13.55
N LYS A 115 5.24 6.97 14.23
CA LYS A 115 4.20 5.93 14.14
C LYS A 115 2.84 6.48 14.57
N ARG A 116 2.76 7.10 15.74
CA ARG A 116 1.50 7.69 16.24
C ARG A 116 0.97 8.83 15.38
N LYS A 117 1.86 9.56 14.71
CA LYS A 117 1.46 10.66 13.83
C LYS A 117 0.90 10.19 12.50
N TYR A 118 1.54 9.21 11.87
CA TYR A 118 1.26 8.87 10.48
C TYR A 118 0.41 7.61 10.28
N LEU A 119 0.61 6.58 11.12
CA LEU A 119 -0.07 5.29 10.90
C LEU A 119 -1.58 5.37 10.98
N PRO A 120 -2.22 6.05 11.95
CA PRO A 120 -3.68 6.06 12.04
C PRO A 120 -4.38 6.59 10.79
N GLY A 121 -3.92 7.72 10.23
CA GLY A 121 -4.50 8.31 9.02
C GLY A 121 -4.25 7.47 7.76
N LEU A 122 -3.11 6.79 7.70
CA LEU A 122 -2.81 5.85 6.62
C LEU A 122 -3.65 4.58 6.72
N ILE A 123 -3.80 4.01 7.91
CA ILE A 123 -4.54 2.77 8.14
C ILE A 123 -6.04 2.96 7.91
N SER A 124 -6.60 4.11 8.32
CA SER A 124 -8.00 4.44 8.05
C SER A 124 -8.30 4.70 6.56
N GLY A 125 -7.26 4.96 5.74
CA GLY A 125 -7.42 5.35 4.35
C GLY A 125 -7.80 6.83 4.15
N GLU A 126 -7.79 7.64 5.21
CA GLU A 126 -7.92 9.09 5.13
C GLU A 126 -6.74 9.71 4.35
N HIS A 127 -5.54 9.17 4.59
CA HIS A 127 -4.32 9.53 3.88
C HIS A 127 -3.89 8.43 2.92
N VAL A 128 -3.35 8.82 1.76
CA VAL A 128 -2.67 7.92 0.83
C VAL A 128 -1.18 7.96 1.07
N GLY A 129 -0.56 6.78 1.12
CA GLY A 129 0.88 6.62 1.29
C GLY A 129 1.62 6.28 -0.01
N ALA A 130 2.86 6.77 -0.12
CA ALA A 130 3.78 6.43 -1.20
C ALA A 130 5.20 6.23 -0.69
N LEU A 131 6.02 5.52 -1.52
CA LEU A 131 7.45 5.35 -1.26
C LEU A 131 8.25 5.90 -2.44
N ALA A 132 9.11 6.87 -2.17
CA ALA A 132 9.96 7.52 -3.15
C ALA A 132 11.41 7.03 -3.03
N MET A 133 11.75 5.98 -3.79
CA MET A 133 13.07 5.35 -3.80
C MET A 133 13.77 5.58 -5.13
N SER A 134 13.18 5.15 -6.24
CA SER A 134 13.79 5.18 -7.58
C SER A 134 14.08 6.59 -8.07
N GLU A 135 15.15 6.70 -8.87
CA GLU A 135 15.57 7.93 -9.54
C GLU A 135 15.80 7.66 -11.04
N PRO A 136 15.87 8.67 -11.90
CA PRO A 136 16.14 8.47 -13.33
C PRO A 136 17.41 7.67 -13.62
N GLY A 137 18.43 7.79 -12.77
CA GLY A 137 19.71 7.08 -12.89
C GLY A 137 19.92 5.97 -11.87
N SER A 138 18.92 5.61 -11.06
CA SER A 138 19.04 4.63 -9.98
C SER A 138 17.74 3.85 -9.80
N GLY A 139 17.67 2.70 -10.43
CA GLY A 139 16.57 1.73 -10.29
C GLY A 139 16.96 0.58 -9.38
N SER A 140 17.37 -0.57 -9.96
CA SER A 140 17.79 -1.75 -9.18
C SER A 140 19.02 -1.47 -8.31
N ASP A 141 19.94 -0.64 -8.77
CA ASP A 141 21.04 -0.13 -7.96
C ASP A 141 20.60 1.10 -7.14
N VAL A 142 19.80 0.85 -6.11
CA VAL A 142 19.28 1.90 -5.21
C VAL A 142 20.40 2.64 -4.46
N VAL A 143 21.51 1.96 -4.19
CA VAL A 143 22.65 2.54 -3.46
C VAL A 143 23.29 3.70 -4.25
N SER A 144 23.15 3.72 -5.57
CA SER A 144 23.63 4.79 -6.44
C SER A 144 22.73 6.03 -6.49
N MET A 145 21.67 6.09 -5.66
CA MET A 145 20.79 7.28 -5.61
C MET A 145 21.58 8.57 -5.31
N ARG A 146 21.10 9.69 -5.86
CA ARG A 146 21.74 11.00 -5.75
C ARG A 146 20.94 12.02 -4.95
N THR A 147 19.66 11.76 -4.66
CA THR A 147 18.85 12.61 -3.79
C THR A 147 19.54 12.75 -2.43
N ARG A 148 19.71 14.00 -1.98
CA ARG A 148 20.40 14.35 -0.74
C ARG A 148 19.40 14.88 0.28
N ALA A 149 19.68 14.59 1.55
CA ALA A 149 18.96 15.13 2.71
C ALA A 149 19.93 15.92 3.59
N ASP A 150 20.17 17.17 3.26
CA ASP A 150 21.11 18.04 3.99
C ASP A 150 20.44 18.58 5.27
N LYS A 151 21.01 18.24 6.44
CA LYS A 151 20.50 18.74 7.73
C LYS A 151 20.79 20.24 7.89
N LYS A 152 19.74 21.03 8.15
CA LYS A 152 19.83 22.48 8.43
C LYS A 152 19.04 22.82 9.67
N GLY A 153 19.73 22.92 10.81
CA GLY A 153 19.11 23.16 12.10
C GLY A 153 18.16 22.03 12.52
N ASP A 154 16.87 22.32 12.63
CA ASP A 154 15.80 21.41 13.05
C ASP A 154 15.12 20.65 11.90
N ARG A 155 15.57 20.87 10.68
CA ARG A 155 14.96 20.29 9.46
C ARG A 155 15.99 19.68 8.51
N TYR A 156 15.49 18.88 7.55
CA TYR A 156 16.27 18.41 6.41
C TYR A 156 15.79 19.11 5.14
N VAL A 157 16.72 19.45 4.28
CA VAL A 157 16.46 19.98 2.94
C VAL A 157 16.73 18.87 1.94
N LEU A 158 15.68 18.42 1.23
CA LEU A 158 15.78 17.40 0.21
C LEU A 158 16.11 18.05 -1.15
N ASN A 159 17.14 17.53 -1.82
CA ASN A 159 17.53 17.95 -3.17
C ASN A 159 17.76 16.72 -4.04
N GLY A 160 16.98 16.61 -5.11
CA GLY A 160 17.04 15.49 -6.04
C GLY A 160 15.75 15.29 -6.81
N ASN A 161 15.71 14.24 -7.63
CA ASN A 161 14.55 13.87 -8.42
C ASN A 161 14.23 12.39 -8.15
N LYS A 162 12.95 12.09 -7.97
CA LYS A 162 12.44 10.73 -7.88
C LYS A 162 11.60 10.40 -9.12
N MET A 163 11.51 9.11 -9.47
CA MET A 163 10.80 8.63 -10.66
C MET A 163 10.02 7.36 -10.33
N TRP A 164 8.91 7.16 -11.02
CA TRP A 164 8.06 5.97 -10.90
C TRP A 164 7.48 5.77 -9.49
N ILE A 165 7.02 6.85 -8.87
CA ILE A 165 6.48 6.82 -7.51
C ILE A 165 4.99 6.55 -7.57
N THR A 166 4.61 5.29 -7.39
CA THR A 166 3.20 4.88 -7.26
C THR A 166 2.53 5.67 -6.14
N ASN A 167 1.34 6.20 -6.40
CA ASN A 167 0.58 7.12 -5.55
C ASN A 167 1.24 8.50 -5.33
N GLY A 168 2.45 8.76 -5.84
CA GLY A 168 3.20 9.99 -5.56
C GLY A 168 2.41 11.28 -5.73
N PRO A 169 1.68 11.49 -6.84
CA PRO A 169 0.94 12.74 -7.08
C PRO A 169 -0.25 13.01 -6.13
N ILE A 170 -0.73 11.97 -5.44
CA ILE A 170 -1.94 12.04 -4.59
C ILE A 170 -1.66 11.71 -3.12
N ALA A 171 -0.39 11.43 -2.77
CA ALA A 171 -0.02 10.99 -1.43
C ALA A 171 0.08 12.17 -0.45
N GLU A 172 -0.54 12.03 0.72
CA GLU A 172 -0.35 12.91 1.87
C GLU A 172 0.92 12.54 2.67
N THR A 173 1.38 11.31 2.54
CA THR A 173 2.57 10.84 3.26
C THR A 173 3.50 10.11 2.31
N LEU A 174 4.76 10.59 2.21
CA LEU A 174 5.80 9.93 1.43
C LEU A 174 6.95 9.47 2.32
N VAL A 175 7.34 8.21 2.18
CA VAL A 175 8.63 7.72 2.68
C VAL A 175 9.68 7.98 1.59
N VAL A 176 10.61 8.89 1.84
CA VAL A 176 11.63 9.30 0.86
C VAL A 176 12.99 8.74 1.24
N TYR A 177 13.62 8.01 0.32
CA TYR A 177 14.99 7.55 0.47
C TYR A 177 15.94 8.62 -0.06
N ALA A 178 16.92 9.04 0.76
CA ALA A 178 17.93 10.04 0.44
C ALA A 178 19.26 9.74 1.16
N LYS A 179 20.35 10.34 0.69
CA LYS A 179 21.70 10.31 1.30
C LYS A 179 21.96 11.56 2.09
#